data_11c42546c613274cacdcdd694e701ad2
#
_entry.id   11c42546c613274cacdcdd694e701ad2
#
_cell.length_a   1.000
_cell.length_b   1.000
_cell.length_c   1.000
_cell.angle_alpha   90.00
_cell.angle_beta   90.00
_cell.angle_gamma   90.00
#
_symmetry.space_group_name_H-M   'P 1'
#
loop_
_entity.id
_entity.type
_entity.pdbx_description
1 polymer ?
#
loop_
_entity_poly.entity_id
_entity_poly.type
_entity_poly.pdbx_seq_one_letter_code
_entity_poly.pdbx_strand_id
1 'polypeptide(L)'
;MTPMFIRARMLLAALLFAGVSACGKEPAAPAPAPAADARPGVQSDVQAPATAGTQPGERQPPQAQAPGVTSTAAANDPVMDVYKSPTCQCCEKWIDHVNAQGFGTAVLHPADLDTTKDKLGVLPAYRSCHTAVTKDGYVFEGHVPARFIRQFLAEKPEGAIGLSVPGMPAGSPGMEVGDTFMPYEVLLLKMDGSASRYAFVGSPADQAP
;
A
#
# COMPACT_ATOMS: atom_id res chain seq x y z
N MET A 1 -66.42 0.03 -10.10
CA MET A 1 -66.50 -1.24 -9.35
C MET A 1 -65.42 -1.18 -8.29
N THR A 2 -65.81 -1.32 -7.09
CA THR A 2 -65.45 -0.99 -5.71
C THR A 2 -64.06 -1.31 -5.26
N PRO A 3 -63.41 -0.45 -4.47
CA PRO A 3 -62.14 -0.73 -3.78
C PRO A 3 -62.36 -1.40 -2.43
N MET A 4 -61.56 -2.41 -2.11
CA MET A 4 -61.63 -3.10 -0.82
C MET A 4 -60.47 -2.62 0.07
N PHE A 5 -60.86 -1.83 1.07
CA PHE A 5 -60.03 -1.40 2.21
C PHE A 5 -59.79 -2.59 3.15
N ILE A 6 -58.57 -2.90 3.50
CA ILE A 6 -58.24 -3.74 4.65
C ILE A 6 -57.43 -2.90 5.63
N ARG A 7 -58.06 -2.73 6.80
CA ARG A 7 -57.63 -1.92 7.94
C ARG A 7 -56.51 -2.60 8.71
N ALA A 8 -55.54 -1.79 9.08
CA ALA A 8 -54.51 -2.02 10.09
C ALA A 8 -55.06 -2.50 11.44
N ARG A 9 -54.34 -3.36 12.13
CA ARG A 9 -54.38 -3.55 13.58
C ARG A 9 -52.99 -3.30 14.14
N MET A 10 -52.90 -2.14 14.83
CA MET A 10 -51.87 -1.86 15.83
C MET A 10 -51.97 -2.85 16.96
N LEU A 11 -50.89 -3.48 17.35
CA LEU A 11 -50.68 -4.08 18.66
C LEU A 11 -49.43 -3.45 19.28
N LEU A 12 -49.73 -2.60 20.26
CA LEU A 12 -48.81 -1.95 21.17
C LEU A 12 -48.42 -2.99 22.23
N ALA A 13 -47.16 -3.44 22.25
CA ALA A 13 -46.60 -4.22 23.34
C ALA A 13 -45.52 -3.39 24.05
N ALA A 14 -45.91 -2.80 25.17
CA ALA A 14 -45.00 -2.20 26.13
C ALA A 14 -44.34 -3.32 26.96
N LEU A 15 -43.04 -3.47 26.89
CA LEU A 15 -42.26 -4.28 27.81
C LEU A 15 -41.32 -3.36 28.59
N LEU A 16 -41.72 -3.17 29.87
CA LEU A 16 -40.90 -2.64 30.93
C LEU A 16 -39.77 -3.64 31.22
N PHE A 17 -38.53 -3.25 31.02
CA PHE A 17 -37.37 -3.96 31.58
C PHE A 17 -36.71 -3.11 32.65
N ALA A 18 -36.80 -3.66 33.86
CA ALA A 18 -36.18 -3.16 35.08
C ALA A 18 -34.64 -3.16 34.98
N GLY A 19 -34.04 -2.13 35.55
CA GLY A 19 -32.61 -1.95 35.61
C GLY A 19 -31.91 -3.02 36.46
N VAL A 20 -30.76 -3.46 35.94
CA VAL A 20 -29.72 -4.10 36.74
C VAL A 20 -28.49 -3.24 36.63
N SER A 21 -28.19 -2.49 37.70
CA SER A 21 -26.91 -1.83 37.93
C SER A 21 -25.85 -2.91 38.18
N ALA A 22 -24.99 -3.17 37.18
CA ALA A 22 -23.77 -3.91 37.38
C ALA A 22 -22.58 -2.93 37.45
N CYS A 23 -22.02 -2.76 38.64
CA CYS A 23 -20.72 -2.15 38.87
C CYS A 23 -19.64 -2.96 38.08
N GLY A 24 -19.27 -2.52 36.90
CA GLY A 24 -18.15 -3.00 36.13
C GLY A 24 -16.91 -2.24 36.52
N LYS A 25 -15.99 -2.93 37.16
CA LYS A 25 -14.65 -2.50 37.54
C LYS A 25 -13.86 -2.10 36.28
N GLU A 26 -13.47 -0.84 36.21
CA GLU A 26 -12.62 -0.26 35.17
C GLU A 26 -11.22 -0.92 35.21
N PRO A 27 -10.67 -1.42 34.10
CA PRO A 27 -9.30 -1.89 34.07
C PRO A 27 -8.35 -0.71 34.14
N ALA A 28 -7.48 -0.71 35.12
CA ALA A 28 -6.43 0.28 35.36
C ALA A 28 -5.49 0.38 34.13
N ALA A 29 -5.20 1.62 33.73
CA ALA A 29 -4.20 1.95 32.73
C ALA A 29 -2.81 1.46 33.17
N PRO A 30 -1.95 0.95 32.25
CA PRO A 30 -0.58 0.59 32.60
C PRO A 30 0.25 1.85 32.90
N ALA A 31 1.03 1.76 33.98
CA ALA A 31 1.95 2.79 34.44
C ALA A 31 3.05 3.08 33.40
N PRO A 32 3.57 4.33 33.31
CA PRO A 32 4.68 4.66 32.43
C PRO A 32 5.98 4.02 32.92
N ALA A 33 6.77 3.48 31.99
CA ALA A 33 8.08 2.92 32.24
C ALA A 33 9.07 4.00 32.76
N PRO A 34 10.04 3.63 33.64
CA PRO A 34 11.01 4.56 34.14
C PRO A 34 12.01 5.01 33.07
N ALA A 35 12.31 6.32 33.10
CA ALA A 35 13.33 6.94 32.28
C ALA A 35 14.72 6.35 32.60
N ALA A 36 15.43 5.92 31.57
CA ALA A 36 16.81 5.48 31.68
C ALA A 36 17.73 6.70 31.79
N ASP A 37 18.58 6.64 32.82
CA ASP A 37 19.61 7.60 33.21
C ASP A 37 20.57 7.93 32.05
N ALA A 38 20.80 9.24 31.91
CA ALA A 38 21.85 9.80 31.08
C ALA A 38 23.21 9.55 31.77
N ARG A 39 24.13 8.89 31.08
CA ARG A 39 25.56 8.90 31.43
C ARG A 39 26.31 9.95 30.61
N PRO A 40 27.13 10.79 31.23
CA PRO A 40 27.92 11.79 30.52
C PRO A 40 29.28 11.25 30.04
N GLY A 41 29.65 11.68 28.86
CA GLY A 41 30.99 12.11 28.49
C GLY A 41 32.11 11.07 28.40
N VAL A 42 32.54 10.80 27.15
CA VAL A 42 33.98 10.71 26.86
C VAL A 42 34.23 11.49 25.57
N GLN A 43 34.82 12.66 25.72
CA GLN A 43 35.50 13.37 24.63
C GLN A 43 36.83 12.67 24.38
N SER A 44 37.10 12.32 23.13
CA SER A 44 38.44 12.01 22.67
C SER A 44 38.71 12.87 21.43
N ASP A 45 39.44 13.94 21.69
CA ASP A 45 40.14 14.72 20.68
C ASP A 45 41.16 13.83 19.97
N VAL A 46 41.01 13.66 18.67
CA VAL A 46 42.12 13.23 17.80
C VAL A 46 42.16 14.18 16.63
N GLN A 47 43.20 14.99 16.69
CA GLN A 47 43.63 15.98 15.74
C GLN A 47 44.12 15.31 14.45
N ALA A 48 43.66 15.79 13.29
CA ALA A 48 44.17 15.45 11.98
C ALA A 48 45.52 16.15 11.69
N PRO A 49 46.38 15.56 10.86
CA PRO A 49 47.19 16.34 9.97
C PRO A 49 46.74 16.20 8.50
N ALA A 50 46.58 17.37 7.91
CA ALA A 50 46.42 17.52 6.46
C ALA A 50 47.69 17.09 5.73
N THR A 51 47.53 16.20 4.76
CA THR A 51 48.51 16.09 3.64
C THR A 51 47.74 16.14 2.32
N ALA A 52 48.04 17.21 1.61
CA ALA A 52 47.64 17.38 0.20
C ALA A 52 48.36 16.31 -0.64
N GLY A 53 47.55 15.45 -1.28
CA GLY A 53 48.01 14.51 -2.30
C GLY A 53 47.20 14.74 -3.58
N THR A 54 47.85 15.41 -4.53
CA THR A 54 47.39 15.53 -5.91
C THR A 54 47.37 14.15 -6.54
N GLN A 55 46.19 13.61 -6.86
CA GLN A 55 46.09 12.41 -7.68
C GLN A 55 45.87 12.78 -9.15
N PRO A 56 46.62 12.16 -10.08
CA PRO A 56 46.43 12.33 -11.52
C PRO A 56 45.12 11.64 -11.94
N GLY A 57 44.40 12.30 -12.85
CA GLY A 57 43.13 11.82 -13.40
C GLY A 57 43.21 10.43 -14.01
N GLU A 58 42.52 9.52 -13.37
CA GLU A 58 42.26 8.18 -13.88
C GLU A 58 41.13 8.26 -14.90
N ARG A 59 41.48 7.98 -16.14
CA ARG A 59 40.49 7.89 -17.23
C ARG A 59 39.60 6.70 -16.95
N GLN A 60 38.35 6.98 -16.66
CA GLN A 60 37.28 6.00 -16.60
C GLN A 60 37.15 5.29 -17.96
N PRO A 61 37.21 3.94 -18.00
CA PRO A 61 36.96 3.23 -19.26
C PRO A 61 35.54 3.46 -19.73
N PRO A 62 35.30 3.44 -21.06
CA PRO A 62 33.95 3.61 -21.59
C PRO A 62 33.05 2.50 -21.04
N GLN A 63 32.01 2.88 -20.30
CA GLN A 63 30.97 1.97 -19.90
C GLN A 63 30.27 1.47 -21.16
N ALA A 64 30.46 0.18 -21.45
CA ALA A 64 29.68 -0.51 -22.45
C ALA A 64 28.21 -0.39 -22.05
N GLN A 65 27.46 0.35 -22.83
CA GLN A 65 25.98 0.38 -22.72
C GLN A 65 25.50 -1.05 -22.97
N ALA A 66 24.96 -1.67 -21.91
CA ALA A 66 24.25 -2.92 -22.07
C ALA A 66 23.14 -2.70 -23.13
N PRO A 67 22.93 -3.67 -24.05
CA PRO A 67 21.86 -3.55 -25.01
C PRO A 67 20.56 -3.36 -24.26
N GLY A 68 19.88 -2.24 -24.56
CA GLY A 68 18.59 -1.94 -24.00
C GLY A 68 17.66 -3.13 -24.22
N VAL A 69 17.20 -3.74 -23.14
CA VAL A 69 16.04 -4.63 -23.16
C VAL A 69 14.87 -3.76 -23.57
N THR A 70 14.62 -3.69 -24.88
CA THR A 70 13.35 -3.25 -25.42
C THR A 70 12.32 -4.26 -24.90
N SER A 71 11.75 -3.95 -23.73
CA SER A 71 10.51 -4.58 -23.31
C SER A 71 9.49 -4.27 -24.39
N THR A 72 9.17 -5.26 -25.21
CA THR A 72 8.01 -5.23 -26.09
C THR A 72 6.78 -5.33 -25.20
N ALA A 73 6.46 -4.20 -24.52
CA ALA A 73 5.13 -4.01 -23.95
C ALA A 73 4.15 -4.22 -25.11
N ALA A 74 3.26 -5.20 -24.98
CA ALA A 74 2.19 -5.36 -25.92
C ALA A 74 1.46 -4.02 -26.00
N ALA A 75 1.18 -3.52 -27.21
CA ALA A 75 0.71 -2.15 -27.46
C ALA A 75 -0.62 -1.76 -26.76
N ASN A 76 -1.14 -2.58 -25.86
CA ASN A 76 -2.40 -2.42 -25.14
C ASN A 76 -2.26 -2.55 -23.60
N ASP A 77 -1.06 -2.72 -23.04
CA ASP A 77 -0.94 -2.76 -21.58
C ASP A 77 -1.05 -1.34 -20.99
N PRO A 78 -1.86 -1.16 -19.93
CA PRO A 78 -2.12 0.16 -19.38
C PRO A 78 -0.86 0.77 -18.78
N VAL A 79 -0.61 2.04 -19.12
CA VAL A 79 0.38 2.87 -18.46
C VAL A 79 -0.24 3.40 -17.17
N MET A 80 0.49 3.26 -16.05
CA MET A 80 0.07 3.74 -14.73
C MET A 80 0.98 4.88 -14.26
N ASP A 81 0.38 5.94 -13.72
CA ASP A 81 1.09 6.96 -12.97
C ASP A 81 1.34 6.45 -11.55
N VAL A 82 2.62 6.36 -11.12
CA VAL A 82 3.00 5.82 -9.82
C VAL A 82 3.48 6.94 -8.90
N TYR A 83 2.67 7.27 -7.91
CA TYR A 83 2.96 8.27 -6.88
C TYR A 83 3.68 7.64 -5.70
N LYS A 84 4.92 8.06 -5.43
CA LYS A 84 5.78 7.51 -4.35
C LYS A 84 6.73 8.55 -3.80
N SER A 85 7.29 8.29 -2.60
CA SER A 85 8.43 9.04 -2.09
C SER A 85 9.68 8.78 -2.97
N PRO A 86 10.52 9.79 -3.24
CA PRO A 86 11.75 9.61 -4.04
C PRO A 86 12.71 8.59 -3.42
N THR A 87 12.68 8.39 -2.09
CA THR A 87 13.58 7.49 -1.37
C THR A 87 13.01 6.08 -1.14
N CYS A 88 11.79 5.78 -1.62
CA CYS A 88 11.14 4.48 -1.42
C CYS A 88 11.75 3.41 -2.35
N GLN A 89 12.68 2.60 -1.81
CA GLN A 89 13.34 1.53 -2.58
C GLN A 89 12.44 0.33 -2.87
N CYS A 90 11.57 -0.06 -1.93
CA CYS A 90 10.64 -1.16 -2.17
C CYS A 90 9.62 -0.80 -3.26
N CYS A 91 9.27 0.48 -3.39
CA CYS A 91 8.40 0.95 -4.46
C CYS A 91 9.08 0.79 -5.83
N GLU A 92 10.41 1.04 -5.95
CA GLU A 92 11.15 0.80 -7.18
C GLU A 92 11.09 -0.67 -7.60
N LYS A 93 11.31 -1.58 -6.65
CA LYS A 93 11.22 -3.03 -6.91
C LYS A 93 9.82 -3.46 -7.36
N TRP A 94 8.77 -2.85 -6.78
CA TRP A 94 7.40 -3.10 -7.23
C TRP A 94 7.17 -2.57 -8.66
N ILE A 95 7.71 -1.40 -8.99
CA ILE A 95 7.67 -0.85 -10.35
C ILE A 95 8.36 -1.81 -11.33
N ASP A 96 9.55 -2.34 -10.98
CA ASP A 96 10.25 -3.33 -11.78
C ASP A 96 9.40 -4.60 -11.97
N HIS A 97 8.71 -5.07 -10.91
CA HIS A 97 7.80 -6.21 -10.98
C HIS A 97 6.68 -6.00 -11.99
N VAL A 98 5.96 -4.88 -11.93
CA VAL A 98 4.82 -4.63 -12.84
C VAL A 98 5.30 -4.37 -14.26
N ASN A 99 6.44 -3.70 -14.45
CA ASN A 99 7.04 -3.49 -15.77
C ASN A 99 7.47 -4.83 -16.41
N ALA A 100 8.07 -5.74 -15.63
CA ALA A 100 8.41 -7.08 -16.10
C ALA A 100 7.20 -7.91 -16.50
N GLN A 101 6.02 -7.55 -15.99
CA GLN A 101 4.73 -8.16 -16.34
C GLN A 101 3.99 -7.42 -17.48
N GLY A 102 4.65 -6.45 -18.13
CA GLY A 102 4.14 -5.76 -19.32
C GLY A 102 3.40 -4.45 -19.05
N PHE A 103 3.22 -4.03 -17.79
CA PHE A 103 2.65 -2.71 -17.49
C PHE A 103 3.67 -1.61 -17.77
N GLY A 104 3.21 -0.48 -18.32
CA GLY A 104 4.02 0.73 -18.39
C GLY A 104 3.85 1.56 -17.11
N THR A 105 4.91 2.24 -16.63
CA THR A 105 4.83 3.11 -15.46
C THR A 105 5.46 4.47 -15.71
N ALA A 106 4.83 5.53 -15.20
CA ALA A 106 5.39 6.88 -15.10
C ALA A 106 5.49 7.24 -13.61
N VAL A 107 6.72 7.51 -13.13
CA VAL A 107 6.96 7.76 -11.70
C VAL A 107 6.80 9.23 -11.38
N LEU A 108 6.05 9.54 -10.32
CA LEU A 108 5.75 10.88 -9.85
C LEU A 108 6.09 10.99 -8.35
N HIS A 109 6.66 12.13 -7.97
CA HIS A 109 7.05 12.42 -6.59
C HIS A 109 6.27 13.65 -6.08
N PRO A 110 5.04 13.45 -5.58
CA PRO A 110 4.25 14.55 -5.05
C PRO A 110 4.90 15.11 -3.77
N ALA A 111 4.75 16.40 -3.52
CA ALA A 111 5.22 17.03 -2.29
C ALA A 111 4.51 16.45 -1.06
N ASP A 112 3.26 16.03 -1.21
CA ASP A 112 2.45 15.38 -0.19
C ASP A 112 1.73 14.17 -0.79
N LEU A 113 2.21 12.99 -0.41
CA LEU A 113 1.67 11.72 -0.89
C LEU A 113 0.31 11.41 -0.24
N ASP A 114 0.12 11.79 1.02
CA ASP A 114 -1.14 11.55 1.73
C ASP A 114 -2.29 12.37 1.13
N THR A 115 -2.06 13.65 0.85
CA THR A 115 -3.02 14.48 0.10
C THR A 115 -3.33 13.91 -1.28
N THR A 116 -2.35 13.29 -1.94
CA THR A 116 -2.57 12.63 -3.24
C THR A 116 -3.48 11.42 -3.07
N LYS A 117 -3.25 10.59 -2.06
CA LYS A 117 -4.09 9.43 -1.73
C LYS A 117 -5.52 9.82 -1.35
N ASP A 118 -5.69 10.92 -0.60
CA ASP A 118 -7.02 11.47 -0.27
C ASP A 118 -7.81 11.80 -1.54
N LYS A 119 -7.19 12.50 -2.49
CA LYS A 119 -7.81 12.87 -3.77
C LYS A 119 -8.18 11.67 -4.62
N LEU A 120 -7.45 10.56 -4.48
CA LEU A 120 -7.68 9.30 -5.18
C LEU A 120 -8.68 8.40 -4.46
N GLY A 121 -9.22 8.81 -3.30
CA GLY A 121 -10.21 8.06 -2.55
C GLY A 121 -9.63 6.91 -1.72
N VAL A 122 -8.32 6.88 -1.49
CA VAL A 122 -7.68 5.86 -0.65
C VAL A 122 -7.75 6.27 0.81
N LEU A 123 -8.62 5.64 1.58
CA LEU A 123 -8.76 5.91 3.01
C LEU A 123 -7.51 5.47 3.80
N PRO A 124 -7.17 6.14 4.92
CA PRO A 124 -5.97 5.85 5.70
C PRO A 124 -5.80 4.38 6.11
N ALA A 125 -6.91 3.69 6.40
CA ALA A 125 -6.89 2.27 6.79
C ALA A 125 -6.39 1.32 5.68
N TYR A 126 -6.41 1.75 4.42
CA TYR A 126 -6.03 0.94 3.26
C TYR A 126 -4.71 1.38 2.62
N ARG A 127 -3.99 2.34 3.22
CA ARG A 127 -2.77 2.91 2.65
C ARG A 127 -1.55 2.04 2.81
N SER A 128 -0.65 2.21 1.87
CA SER A 128 0.69 1.63 1.80
C SER A 128 1.70 2.71 1.39
N CYS A 129 2.86 2.33 0.84
CA CYS A 129 3.97 3.24 0.55
C CYS A 129 3.88 3.96 -0.80
N HIS A 130 3.03 3.51 -1.74
CA HIS A 130 2.83 4.12 -3.05
C HIS A 130 1.41 3.88 -3.56
N THR A 131 1.03 4.64 -4.59
CA THR A 131 -0.25 4.53 -5.27
C THR A 131 -0.03 4.57 -6.77
N ALA A 132 -0.50 3.57 -7.50
CA ALA A 132 -0.51 3.58 -8.96
C ALA A 132 -1.92 3.87 -9.47
N VAL A 133 -2.03 4.65 -10.57
CA VAL A 133 -3.32 5.04 -11.14
C VAL A 133 -3.28 4.84 -12.64
N THR A 134 -4.27 4.14 -13.20
CA THR A 134 -4.43 4.02 -14.64
C THR A 134 -5.05 5.28 -15.25
N LYS A 135 -4.97 5.41 -16.58
CA LYS A 135 -5.64 6.51 -17.30
C LYS A 135 -7.16 6.51 -17.13
N ASP A 136 -7.75 5.35 -16.89
CA ASP A 136 -9.18 5.21 -16.60
C ASP A 136 -9.54 5.57 -15.14
N GLY A 137 -8.55 5.92 -14.30
CA GLY A 137 -8.73 6.33 -12.91
C GLY A 137 -8.77 5.20 -11.89
N TYR A 138 -8.52 3.95 -12.27
CA TYR A 138 -8.41 2.85 -11.31
C TYR A 138 -7.13 2.94 -10.49
N VAL A 139 -7.25 2.69 -9.20
CA VAL A 139 -6.21 2.88 -8.19
C VAL A 139 -5.66 1.53 -7.73
N PHE A 140 -4.34 1.40 -7.66
CA PHE A 140 -3.65 0.26 -7.08
C PHE A 140 -2.72 0.75 -5.99
N GLU A 141 -3.10 0.48 -4.74
CA GLU A 141 -2.41 0.97 -3.54
C GLU A 141 -1.47 -0.10 -3.00
N GLY A 142 -0.18 0.24 -2.88
CA GLY A 142 0.84 -0.63 -2.31
C GLY A 142 1.23 -1.80 -3.22
N HIS A 143 1.73 -2.85 -2.60
CA HIS A 143 2.42 -3.96 -3.27
C HIS A 143 1.46 -4.99 -3.89
N VAL A 144 0.48 -4.52 -4.67
CA VAL A 144 -0.49 -5.39 -5.37
C VAL A 144 0.24 -6.19 -6.45
N PRO A 145 0.16 -7.55 -6.44
CA PRO A 145 0.76 -8.36 -7.49
C PRO A 145 0.15 -8.07 -8.88
N ALA A 146 0.98 -8.01 -9.89
CA ALA A 146 0.60 -7.65 -11.27
C ALA A 146 -0.55 -8.50 -11.81
N ARG A 147 -0.61 -9.80 -11.44
CA ARG A 147 -1.71 -10.70 -11.84
C ARG A 147 -3.08 -10.19 -11.41
N PHE A 148 -3.18 -9.66 -10.17
CA PHE A 148 -4.47 -9.15 -9.65
C PHE A 148 -4.82 -7.80 -10.27
N ILE A 149 -3.83 -6.97 -10.61
CA ILE A 149 -4.06 -5.76 -11.40
C ILE A 149 -4.66 -6.13 -12.75
N ARG A 150 -4.08 -7.10 -13.45
CA ARG A 150 -4.56 -7.59 -14.75
C ARG A 150 -5.96 -8.16 -14.63
N GLN A 151 -6.21 -9.01 -13.63
CA GLN A 151 -7.52 -9.59 -13.38
C GLN A 151 -8.56 -8.50 -13.12
N PHE A 152 -8.28 -7.54 -12.24
CA PHE A 152 -9.17 -6.42 -11.93
C PHE A 152 -9.50 -5.59 -13.18
N LEU A 153 -8.51 -5.28 -14.00
CA LEU A 153 -8.71 -4.48 -15.23
C LEU A 153 -9.53 -5.23 -16.28
N ALA A 154 -9.51 -6.55 -16.27
CA ALA A 154 -10.37 -7.38 -17.12
C ALA A 154 -11.82 -7.47 -16.59
N GLU A 155 -11.97 -7.57 -15.27
CA GLU A 155 -13.29 -7.72 -14.61
C GLU A 155 -14.01 -6.37 -14.43
N LYS A 156 -13.29 -5.31 -14.05
CA LYS A 156 -13.80 -3.95 -13.72
C LYS A 156 -15.06 -4.02 -12.84
N PRO A 157 -14.96 -4.54 -11.60
CA PRO A 157 -16.12 -4.77 -10.74
C PRO A 157 -16.92 -3.48 -10.53
N GLU A 158 -18.24 -3.58 -10.57
CA GLU A 158 -19.12 -2.43 -10.39
C GLU A 158 -18.92 -1.76 -9.02
N GLY A 159 -18.84 -0.43 -9.01
CA GLY A 159 -18.62 0.36 -7.80
C GLY A 159 -17.20 0.27 -7.23
N ALA A 160 -16.29 -0.44 -7.88
CA ALA A 160 -14.90 -0.51 -7.45
C ALA A 160 -14.08 0.68 -7.97
N ILE A 161 -13.17 1.20 -7.13
CA ILE A 161 -12.18 2.19 -7.52
C ILE A 161 -10.80 1.57 -7.76
N GLY A 162 -10.55 0.34 -7.30
CA GLY A 162 -9.27 -0.33 -7.46
C GLY A 162 -8.99 -1.40 -6.41
N LEU A 163 -7.71 -1.70 -6.23
CA LEU A 163 -7.22 -2.69 -5.26
C LEU A 163 -6.24 -2.07 -4.27
N SER A 164 -6.10 -2.70 -3.09
CA SER A 164 -5.07 -2.35 -2.12
C SER A 164 -4.44 -3.58 -1.46
N VAL A 165 -3.14 -3.49 -1.21
CA VAL A 165 -2.42 -4.29 -0.22
C VAL A 165 -1.96 -3.33 0.88
N PRO A 166 -2.73 -3.21 1.98
CA PRO A 166 -2.41 -2.28 3.06
C PRO A 166 -1.09 -2.64 3.75
N GLY A 167 -0.35 -1.62 4.16
CA GLY A 167 0.97 -1.82 4.74
C GLY A 167 1.99 -2.33 3.73
N MET A 168 2.94 -3.15 4.19
CA MET A 168 4.05 -3.68 3.40
C MET A 168 4.36 -5.13 3.84
N PRO A 169 3.49 -6.11 3.52
CA PRO A 169 3.70 -7.49 3.96
C PRO A 169 4.98 -8.06 3.34
N ALA A 170 5.81 -8.70 4.19
CA ALA A 170 7.03 -9.33 3.73
C ALA A 170 6.73 -10.42 2.70
N GLY A 171 7.47 -10.44 1.60
CA GLY A 171 7.28 -11.37 0.49
C GLY A 171 6.24 -10.93 -0.55
N SER A 172 5.53 -9.78 -0.37
CA SER A 172 4.79 -9.18 -1.47
C SER A 172 5.74 -8.60 -2.52
N PRO A 173 5.32 -8.39 -3.79
CA PRO A 173 6.22 -7.94 -4.84
C PRO A 173 6.97 -6.65 -4.49
N GLY A 174 8.30 -6.69 -4.49
CA GLY A 174 9.17 -5.59 -4.06
C GLY A 174 9.48 -5.57 -2.56
N MET A 175 8.87 -6.46 -1.77
CA MET A 175 9.08 -6.63 -0.33
C MET A 175 9.69 -8.00 0.02
N GLU A 176 10.36 -8.63 -0.92
CA GLU A 176 11.05 -9.89 -0.73
C GLU A 176 12.27 -9.71 0.17
N VAL A 177 12.35 -10.49 1.26
CA VAL A 177 13.47 -10.52 2.22
C VAL A 177 13.83 -11.98 2.50
N GLY A 178 14.82 -12.50 1.81
CA GLY A 178 15.18 -13.92 1.87
C GLY A 178 13.94 -14.80 1.60
N ASP A 179 13.76 -15.84 2.40
CA ASP A 179 12.63 -16.77 2.28
C ASP A 179 11.41 -16.37 3.14
N THR A 180 11.42 -15.14 3.69
CA THR A 180 10.33 -14.67 4.57
C THR A 180 9.10 -14.33 3.74
N PHE A 181 7.97 -14.93 4.11
CA PHE A 181 6.67 -14.65 3.51
C PHE A 181 5.60 -14.49 4.59
N MET A 182 4.84 -13.39 4.51
CA MET A 182 3.67 -13.14 5.34
C MET A 182 2.42 -13.25 4.45
N PRO A 183 1.49 -14.19 4.72
CA PRO A 183 0.21 -14.20 4.02
C PRO A 183 -0.54 -12.88 4.17
N TYR A 184 -1.18 -12.42 3.10
CA TYR A 184 -1.89 -11.14 3.08
C TYR A 184 -3.13 -11.17 2.20
N GLU A 185 -3.97 -10.16 2.38
CA GLU A 185 -5.16 -9.95 1.57
C GLU A 185 -4.93 -8.87 0.52
N VAL A 186 -5.46 -9.07 -0.66
CA VAL A 186 -5.70 -8.02 -1.65
C VAL A 186 -7.13 -7.55 -1.46
N LEU A 187 -7.32 -6.28 -1.18
CA LEU A 187 -8.62 -5.68 -0.92
C LEU A 187 -9.17 -5.01 -2.17
N LEU A 188 -10.46 -5.16 -2.42
CA LEU A 188 -11.23 -4.39 -3.39
C LEU A 188 -11.69 -3.09 -2.72
N LEU A 189 -11.21 -1.96 -3.19
CA LEU A 189 -11.63 -0.64 -2.75
C LEU A 189 -12.88 -0.20 -3.50
N LYS A 190 -13.86 0.38 -2.79
CA LYS A 190 -15.15 0.78 -3.35
C LYS A 190 -15.40 2.28 -3.26
N MET A 191 -16.26 2.79 -4.14
CA MET A 191 -16.64 4.20 -4.21
C MET A 191 -17.30 4.72 -2.93
N ASP A 192 -17.95 3.86 -2.14
CA ASP A 192 -18.57 4.20 -0.86
C ASP A 192 -17.57 4.26 0.31
N GLY A 193 -16.28 4.07 0.03
CA GLY A 193 -15.20 4.05 1.02
C GLY A 193 -15.05 2.72 1.75
N SER A 194 -15.91 1.74 1.49
CA SER A 194 -15.74 0.39 2.04
C SER A 194 -14.68 -0.41 1.27
N ALA A 195 -14.20 -1.48 1.89
CA ALA A 195 -13.37 -2.47 1.21
C ALA A 195 -13.85 -3.88 1.54
N SER A 196 -13.57 -4.80 0.60
CA SER A 196 -13.82 -6.23 0.80
C SER A 196 -12.65 -7.03 0.27
N ARG A 197 -12.48 -8.27 0.75
CA ARG A 197 -11.43 -9.14 0.23
C ARG A 197 -11.67 -9.42 -1.27
N TYR A 198 -10.67 -9.13 -2.08
CA TYR A 198 -10.63 -9.50 -3.50
C TYR A 198 -9.91 -10.83 -3.70
N ALA A 199 -8.75 -11.00 -3.04
CA ALA A 199 -7.99 -12.23 -3.07
C ALA A 199 -7.25 -12.44 -1.74
N PHE A 200 -6.85 -13.69 -1.47
CA PHE A 200 -5.92 -14.05 -0.40
C PHE A 200 -4.65 -14.62 -1.02
N VAL A 201 -3.51 -14.13 -0.57
CA VAL A 201 -2.17 -14.55 -1.01
C VAL A 201 -1.53 -15.31 0.15
N GLY A 202 -1.58 -16.62 0.10
CA GLY A 202 -1.09 -17.52 1.15
C GLY A 202 0.36 -17.94 0.96
N SER A 203 0.88 -17.79 -0.27
CA SER A 203 2.24 -18.21 -0.64
C SER A 203 2.80 -17.37 -1.79
N PRO A 204 4.13 -17.40 -2.03
CA PRO A 204 4.72 -16.74 -3.20
C PRO A 204 4.15 -17.21 -4.54
N ALA A 205 3.71 -18.48 -4.63
CA ALA A 205 3.12 -19.05 -5.85
C ALA A 205 1.80 -18.35 -6.23
N ASP A 206 1.06 -17.82 -5.25
CA ASP A 206 -0.22 -17.13 -5.49
C ASP A 206 -0.04 -15.76 -6.15
N GLN A 207 1.19 -15.25 -6.23
CA GLN A 207 1.54 -13.97 -6.86
C GLN A 207 1.97 -14.15 -8.32
N ALA A 208 2.26 -15.37 -8.74
CA ALA A 208 2.73 -15.68 -10.09
C ALA A 208 1.66 -15.36 -11.14
N PRO A 209 2.05 -14.99 -12.36
CA PRO A 209 1.16 -14.68 -13.49
C PRO A 209 0.22 -15.82 -13.85
#